data_2e2f3d71cf3924102320a64525068ba7
#
_entry.id   2e2f3d71cf3924102320a64525068ba7
#
_cell.length_a   1.000
_cell.length_b   1.000
_cell.length_c   1.000
_cell.angle_alpha   90.00
_cell.angle_beta   90.00
_cell.angle_gamma   90.00
#
_symmetry.space_group_name_H-M   'P 1'
#
loop_
_entity.id
_entity.type
_entity.pdbx_description
1 polymer ?
#
loop_
_entity_poly.entity_id
_entity_poly.type
_entity_poly.pdbx_seq_one_letter_code
_entity_poly.pdbx_strand_id
1 'polypeptide(L)'
;MECELIREGKIDQRGFTLVEVMVVLILMTLSFMVFLNALNTGKSVRARSELRTIQSVILSSLENQIRARRFDENLSAPWSSTLGKETSNGESSLTDFDDIDDFNGYSISSVSEHSAFSCDVTVNYVSPTSGFHSSQSGQTDYKSVMVKVSHPTLSAITDTMIISPGL
;
A
#
# COMPACT_ATOMS: atom_id res chain seq x y z
N MET A 1 56.26 33.79 -59.65
CA MET A 1 55.58 34.39 -58.48
C MET A 1 54.12 34.29 -58.80
N GLU A 2 53.55 33.10 -58.47
CA GLU A 2 52.12 32.79 -58.71
C GLU A 2 51.28 33.25 -57.49
N CYS A 3 50.30 34.10 -57.78
CA CYS A 3 49.37 34.60 -56.80
C CYS A 3 48.19 33.63 -56.76
N GLU A 4 48.13 32.82 -55.72
CA GLU A 4 47.00 31.87 -55.47
C GLU A 4 45.80 32.64 -55.07
N LEU A 5 44.79 32.69 -55.94
CA LEU A 5 43.47 33.30 -55.68
C LEU A 5 42.69 32.43 -54.70
N ILE A 6 42.56 32.87 -53.44
CA ILE A 6 41.66 32.29 -52.44
C ILE A 6 40.24 32.52 -52.96
N ARG A 7 39.58 31.40 -53.33
CA ARG A 7 38.20 31.35 -53.77
C ARG A 7 37.31 31.43 -52.51
N GLU A 8 36.89 32.62 -52.15
CA GLU A 8 35.86 32.78 -51.07
C GLU A 8 34.60 31.98 -51.42
N GLY A 9 34.37 30.94 -50.67
CA GLY A 9 33.13 30.15 -50.74
C GLY A 9 31.93 31.02 -50.34
N LYS A 10 31.10 31.37 -51.30
CA LYS A 10 29.88 32.10 -51.13
C LYS A 10 28.96 31.25 -50.27
N ILE A 11 28.80 31.58 -48.97
CA ILE A 11 27.85 30.94 -48.07
C ILE A 11 26.46 31.32 -48.59
N ASP A 12 25.73 30.32 -49.11
CA ASP A 12 24.36 30.48 -49.62
C ASP A 12 23.44 30.73 -48.42
N GLN A 13 23.12 31.99 -48.15
CA GLN A 13 22.21 32.45 -47.10
C GLN A 13 20.76 32.26 -47.57
N ARG A 14 20.28 31.03 -47.53
CA ARG A 14 18.86 30.73 -47.70
C ARG A 14 18.16 31.06 -46.39
N GLY A 15 17.30 32.05 -46.39
CA GLY A 15 16.41 32.38 -45.28
C GLY A 15 15.33 31.30 -45.14
N PHE A 16 14.88 31.05 -43.90
CA PHE A 16 13.76 30.16 -43.62
C PHE A 16 12.50 30.65 -44.32
N THR A 17 11.72 29.73 -44.89
CA THR A 17 10.41 30.03 -45.44
C THR A 17 9.40 30.17 -44.29
N LEU A 18 8.40 31.00 -44.50
CA LEU A 18 7.28 31.20 -43.51
C LEU A 18 6.61 29.86 -43.16
N VAL A 19 6.46 28.98 -44.15
CA VAL A 19 5.86 27.64 -43.95
C VAL A 19 6.73 26.78 -43.07
N GLU A 20 8.04 26.81 -43.22
CA GLU A 20 8.98 26.05 -42.41
C GLU A 20 8.93 26.47 -40.95
N VAL A 21 8.88 27.76 -40.66
CA VAL A 21 8.71 28.30 -39.30
C VAL A 21 7.38 27.85 -38.70
N MET A 22 6.28 27.91 -39.47
CA MET A 22 4.96 27.45 -39.00
C MET A 22 4.96 25.96 -38.64
N VAL A 23 5.56 25.11 -39.48
CA VAL A 23 5.67 23.66 -39.21
C VAL A 23 6.50 23.41 -37.97
N VAL A 24 7.64 24.09 -37.80
CA VAL A 24 8.47 23.96 -36.59
C VAL A 24 7.71 24.36 -35.33
N LEU A 25 6.95 25.45 -35.35
CA LEU A 25 6.16 25.89 -34.21
C LEU A 25 5.06 24.87 -33.84
N ILE A 26 4.38 24.29 -34.84
CA ILE A 26 3.38 23.25 -34.62
C ILE A 26 4.04 22.02 -33.98
N LEU A 27 5.14 21.54 -34.52
CA LEU A 27 5.85 20.37 -33.97
C LEU A 27 6.37 20.64 -32.56
N MET A 28 6.87 21.84 -32.29
CA MET A 28 7.35 22.24 -30.97
C MET A 28 6.21 22.26 -29.93
N THR A 29 5.05 22.80 -30.29
CA THR A 29 3.88 22.83 -29.39
C THR A 29 3.35 21.43 -29.09
N LEU A 30 3.26 20.55 -30.10
CA LEU A 30 2.89 19.15 -29.92
C LEU A 30 3.87 18.40 -29.01
N SER A 31 5.17 18.56 -29.23
CA SER A 31 6.21 17.96 -28.41
C SER A 31 6.12 18.43 -26.95
N PHE A 32 5.88 19.71 -26.74
CA PHE A 32 5.74 20.29 -25.40
C PHE A 32 4.48 19.76 -24.69
N MET A 33 3.37 19.59 -25.40
CA MET A 33 2.15 19.01 -24.86
C MET A 33 2.35 17.56 -24.38
N VAL A 34 3.02 16.72 -25.18
CA VAL A 34 3.36 15.35 -24.81
C VAL A 34 4.28 15.32 -23.59
N PHE A 35 5.28 16.20 -23.54
CA PHE A 35 6.19 16.31 -22.41
C PHE A 35 5.46 16.70 -21.10
N LEU A 36 4.55 17.67 -21.13
CA LEU A 36 3.76 18.06 -19.97
C LEU A 36 2.87 16.91 -19.48
N ASN A 37 2.26 16.16 -20.38
CA ASN A 37 1.45 14.99 -20.04
C ASN A 37 2.31 13.89 -19.36
N ALA A 38 3.51 13.63 -19.87
CA ALA A 38 4.44 12.69 -19.28
C ALA A 38 4.85 13.11 -17.86
N LEU A 39 5.14 14.39 -17.63
CA LEU A 39 5.46 14.91 -16.30
C LEU A 39 4.31 14.76 -15.31
N ASN A 40 3.08 15.06 -15.72
CA ASN A 40 1.90 14.91 -14.86
C ASN A 40 1.65 13.45 -14.49
N THR A 41 1.79 12.54 -15.46
CA THR A 41 1.69 11.10 -15.22
C THR A 41 2.78 10.64 -14.24
N GLY A 42 4.03 11.07 -14.43
CA GLY A 42 5.14 10.75 -13.54
C GLY A 42 4.88 11.20 -12.09
N LYS A 43 4.37 12.41 -11.88
CA LYS A 43 4.00 12.91 -10.54
C LYS A 43 2.90 12.06 -9.89
N SER A 44 1.86 11.71 -10.64
CA SER A 44 0.74 10.90 -10.11
C SER A 44 1.17 9.48 -9.74
N VAL A 45 2.03 8.85 -10.55
CA VAL A 45 2.59 7.52 -10.26
C VAL A 45 3.45 7.57 -8.99
N ARG A 46 4.31 8.59 -8.86
CA ARG A 46 5.14 8.75 -7.66
C ARG A 46 4.30 8.92 -6.40
N ALA A 47 3.30 9.80 -6.42
CA ALA A 47 2.42 10.01 -5.27
C ALA A 47 1.68 8.72 -4.87
N ARG A 48 1.18 7.95 -5.84
CA ARG A 48 0.56 6.65 -5.57
C ARG A 48 1.54 5.63 -4.99
N SER A 49 2.79 5.62 -5.46
CA SER A 49 3.82 4.74 -4.93
C SER A 49 4.15 5.06 -3.47
N GLU A 50 4.27 6.34 -3.12
CA GLU A 50 4.49 6.79 -1.75
C GLU A 50 3.34 6.35 -0.82
N LEU A 51 2.09 6.55 -1.24
CA LEU A 51 0.91 6.09 -0.49
C LEU A 51 0.86 4.56 -0.33
N ARG A 52 1.27 3.79 -1.35
CA ARG A 52 1.37 2.33 -1.26
C ARG A 52 2.42 1.88 -0.25
N THR A 53 3.54 2.58 -0.19
CA THR A 53 4.59 2.29 0.80
C THR A 53 4.06 2.52 2.22
N ILE A 54 3.37 3.64 2.46
CA ILE A 54 2.74 3.93 3.75
C ILE A 54 1.71 2.85 4.10
N GLN A 55 0.86 2.46 3.15
CA GLN A 55 -0.14 1.40 3.33
C GLN A 55 0.50 0.08 3.78
N SER A 56 1.62 -0.31 3.16
CA SER A 56 2.36 -1.53 3.52
C SER A 56 3.01 -1.42 4.90
N VAL A 57 3.53 -0.25 5.26
CA VAL A 57 4.12 -0.01 6.60
C VAL A 57 3.06 -0.11 7.69
N ILE A 58 1.88 0.48 7.48
CA ILE A 58 0.75 0.38 8.42
C ILE A 58 0.33 -1.08 8.60
N LEU A 59 0.19 -1.83 7.49
CA LEU A 59 -0.15 -3.25 7.52
C LEU A 59 0.87 -4.05 8.35
N SER A 60 2.16 -3.96 8.01
CA SER A 60 3.22 -4.68 8.71
C SER A 60 3.34 -4.27 10.18
N SER A 61 3.11 -3.00 10.50
CA SER A 61 3.12 -2.53 11.88
C SER A 61 2.02 -3.20 12.71
N LEU A 62 0.81 -3.25 12.17
CA LEU A 62 -0.32 -3.88 12.86
C LEU A 62 -0.14 -5.39 13.00
N GLU A 63 0.33 -6.06 11.94
CA GLU A 63 0.67 -7.50 12.00
C GLU A 63 1.71 -7.81 13.07
N ASN A 64 2.76 -7.00 13.18
CA ASN A 64 3.79 -7.17 14.20
C ASN A 64 3.25 -6.96 15.62
N GLN A 65 2.33 -6.01 15.80
CA GLN A 65 1.65 -5.80 17.08
C GLN A 65 0.81 -7.02 17.46
N ILE A 66 0.06 -7.59 16.51
CA ILE A 66 -0.75 -8.79 16.74
C ILE A 66 0.15 -9.99 17.06
N ARG A 67 1.21 -10.21 16.30
CA ARG A 67 2.16 -11.32 16.53
C ARG A 67 2.91 -11.24 17.86
N ALA A 68 3.01 -10.05 18.44
CA ALA A 68 3.65 -9.85 19.75
C ALA A 68 2.74 -10.20 20.92
N ARG A 69 1.46 -10.51 20.67
CA ARG A 69 0.48 -10.88 21.70
C ARG A 69 0.46 -12.40 21.93
N ARG A 70 -0.12 -12.80 23.05
CA ARG A 70 -0.38 -14.21 23.35
C ARG A 70 -1.39 -14.78 22.36
N PHE A 71 -1.41 -16.09 22.21
CA PHE A 71 -2.37 -16.77 21.34
C PHE A 71 -3.80 -16.63 21.86
N ASP A 72 -3.97 -16.71 23.19
CA ASP A 72 -5.26 -16.72 23.88
C ASP A 72 -5.02 -16.32 25.34
N GLU A 73 -6.05 -15.85 26.06
CA GLU A 73 -5.99 -15.62 27.51
C GLU A 73 -5.66 -16.90 28.27
N ASN A 74 -6.23 -18.04 27.83
CA ASN A 74 -5.90 -19.33 28.39
C ASN A 74 -4.46 -19.74 27.98
N LEU A 75 -3.68 -20.15 28.95
CA LEU A 75 -2.29 -20.62 28.70
C LEU A 75 -2.24 -21.99 28.03
N SER A 76 -3.37 -22.71 27.98
CA SER A 76 -3.50 -24.03 27.36
C SER A 76 -4.95 -24.29 26.98
N ALA A 77 -5.19 -25.24 26.08
CA ALA A 77 -6.54 -25.66 25.70
C ALA A 77 -7.35 -26.12 26.95
N PRO A 78 -8.66 -25.88 26.97
CA PRO A 78 -9.47 -25.33 25.88
C PRO A 78 -9.31 -23.81 25.74
N TRP A 79 -9.21 -23.37 24.49
CA TRP A 79 -9.10 -21.95 24.13
C TRP A 79 -10.40 -21.21 24.37
N SER A 80 -10.39 -19.89 24.28
CA SER A 80 -11.58 -19.03 24.45
C SER A 80 -12.67 -19.39 23.44
N SER A 81 -13.89 -19.56 23.92
CA SER A 81 -15.03 -19.90 23.04
C SER A 81 -15.56 -18.71 22.24
N THR A 82 -15.24 -17.50 22.68
CA THR A 82 -15.67 -16.24 22.08
C THR A 82 -14.42 -15.49 21.64
N LEU A 83 -14.37 -15.06 20.39
CA LEU A 83 -13.31 -14.21 19.87
C LEU A 83 -13.72 -12.76 19.97
N GLY A 84 -12.88 -11.92 20.52
CA GLY A 84 -13.09 -10.47 20.66
C GLY A 84 -12.86 -10.00 22.10
N LYS A 85 -12.87 -8.69 22.25
CA LYS A 85 -12.55 -7.99 23.51
C LYS A 85 -13.42 -8.46 24.68
N GLU A 86 -12.77 -8.70 25.79
CA GLU A 86 -13.47 -8.90 27.05
C GLU A 86 -13.70 -7.56 27.77
N THR A 87 -14.85 -6.99 27.54
CA THR A 87 -15.24 -5.72 28.19
C THR A 87 -15.21 -5.77 29.72
N SER A 88 -15.26 -6.97 30.30
CA SER A 88 -15.12 -7.19 31.74
C SER A 88 -13.71 -6.95 32.25
N ASN A 89 -12.70 -7.12 31.41
CA ASN A 89 -11.27 -6.95 31.74
C ASN A 89 -10.77 -5.52 31.46
N GLY A 90 -11.63 -4.64 30.91
CA GLY A 90 -11.31 -3.24 30.65
C GLY A 90 -10.62 -2.99 29.33
N GLU A 91 -10.63 -3.95 28.41
CA GLU A 91 -10.03 -3.87 27.07
C GLU A 91 -10.80 -2.93 26.16
N SER A 92 -10.44 -1.66 26.20
CA SER A 92 -11.11 -0.61 25.45
C SER A 92 -10.29 -0.04 24.31
N SER A 93 -8.97 -0.17 24.37
CA SER A 93 -8.03 0.39 23.41
C SER A 93 -6.96 -0.62 22.97
N LEU A 94 -6.33 -0.37 21.86
CA LEU A 94 -5.27 -1.23 21.29
C LEU A 94 -4.12 -1.52 22.27
N THR A 95 -3.89 -0.62 23.24
CA THR A 95 -2.87 -0.78 24.28
C THR A 95 -3.24 -1.81 25.34
N ASP A 96 -4.53 -2.03 25.51
CA ASP A 96 -5.10 -2.93 26.53
C ASP A 96 -5.21 -4.36 26.03
N PHE A 97 -5.18 -4.57 24.69
CA PHE A 97 -5.24 -5.88 24.08
C PHE A 97 -4.05 -6.72 24.52
N ASP A 98 -4.27 -7.88 25.08
CA ASP A 98 -3.20 -8.71 25.61
C ASP A 98 -3.07 -10.05 24.87
N ASP A 99 -4.06 -10.42 24.08
CA ASP A 99 -4.01 -11.60 23.20
C ASP A 99 -4.46 -11.32 21.76
N ILE A 100 -4.52 -12.36 20.92
CA ILE A 100 -4.78 -12.23 19.48
C ILE A 100 -6.27 -12.04 19.21
N ASP A 101 -7.14 -12.63 20.00
CA ASP A 101 -8.57 -12.59 19.75
C ASP A 101 -9.20 -11.23 20.09
N ASP A 102 -8.60 -10.42 20.93
CA ASP A 102 -8.99 -9.03 21.18
C ASP A 102 -9.06 -8.20 19.90
N PHE A 103 -8.22 -8.55 18.95
CA PHE A 103 -8.23 -7.88 17.65
C PHE A 103 -9.43 -8.23 16.77
N ASN A 104 -10.26 -9.21 17.16
CA ASN A 104 -11.42 -9.56 16.36
C ASN A 104 -12.46 -8.43 16.35
N GLY A 105 -12.78 -7.94 15.15
CA GLY A 105 -13.65 -6.79 14.97
C GLY A 105 -12.96 -5.44 15.27
N TYR A 106 -11.65 -5.41 15.49
CA TYR A 106 -10.92 -4.15 15.58
C TYR A 106 -11.05 -3.38 14.28
N SER A 107 -11.53 -2.15 14.37
CA SER A 107 -11.68 -1.26 13.23
C SER A 107 -11.32 0.16 13.64
N ILE A 108 -10.47 0.80 12.85
CA ILE A 108 -10.11 2.20 12.98
C ILE A 108 -10.31 2.92 11.66
N SER A 109 -11.07 3.99 11.68
CA SER A 109 -11.38 4.80 10.48
C SER A 109 -10.28 5.79 10.12
N SER A 110 -9.34 6.05 11.04
CA SER A 110 -8.27 7.03 10.87
C SER A 110 -7.05 6.63 11.68
N VAL A 111 -5.96 6.26 11.01
CA VAL A 111 -4.67 5.98 11.64
C VAL A 111 -4.02 7.29 12.10
N SER A 112 -3.45 7.32 13.32
CA SER A 112 -3.07 8.56 14.01
C SER A 112 -2.15 9.50 13.20
N GLU A 113 -1.17 8.99 12.49
CA GLU A 113 -0.24 9.81 11.67
C GLU A 113 -0.68 9.93 10.21
N HIS A 114 -1.62 9.10 9.78
CA HIS A 114 -2.07 8.95 8.40
C HIS A 114 -3.60 8.85 8.33
N SER A 115 -4.28 9.95 8.60
CA SER A 115 -5.73 10.01 8.79
C SER A 115 -6.58 9.54 7.60
N ALA A 116 -6.01 9.45 6.40
CA ALA A 116 -6.69 8.93 5.21
C ALA A 116 -6.71 7.38 5.16
N PHE A 117 -5.98 6.69 6.04
CA PHE A 117 -5.94 5.24 6.08
C PHE A 117 -6.85 4.71 7.18
N SER A 118 -7.55 3.63 6.87
CA SER A 118 -8.35 2.84 7.81
C SER A 118 -7.84 1.41 7.87
N CYS A 119 -8.03 0.77 9.03
CA CYS A 119 -7.64 -0.62 9.25
C CYS A 119 -8.82 -1.40 9.80
N ASP A 120 -8.97 -2.63 9.35
CA ASP A 120 -9.93 -3.61 9.86
C ASP A 120 -9.20 -4.93 10.14
N VAL A 121 -9.52 -5.58 11.25
CA VAL A 121 -8.97 -6.88 11.63
C VAL A 121 -10.10 -7.87 11.88
N THR A 122 -9.92 -9.09 11.38
CA THR A 122 -10.85 -10.20 11.63
C THR A 122 -10.05 -11.42 12.08
N VAL A 123 -10.44 -12.02 13.19
CA VAL A 123 -9.84 -13.24 13.73
C VAL A 123 -10.85 -14.37 13.67
N ASN A 124 -10.43 -15.55 13.22
CA ASN A 124 -11.27 -16.74 13.18
C ASN A 124 -10.46 -17.96 13.58
N TYR A 125 -11.10 -18.93 14.24
CA TYR A 125 -10.53 -20.26 14.36
C TYR A 125 -10.52 -20.94 12.99
N VAL A 126 -9.43 -21.63 12.66
CA VAL A 126 -9.25 -22.39 11.41
C VAL A 126 -8.60 -23.74 11.68
N SER A 127 -8.67 -24.65 10.73
CA SER A 127 -8.13 -26.01 10.90
C SER A 127 -7.31 -26.43 9.67
N PRO A 128 -6.22 -27.17 9.85
CA PRO A 128 -5.47 -27.75 8.74
C PRO A 128 -6.32 -28.71 7.89
N THR A 129 -7.33 -29.35 8.46
CA THR A 129 -8.23 -30.25 7.73
C THR A 129 -9.10 -29.53 6.71
N SER A 130 -9.38 -28.23 6.92
CA SER A 130 -10.08 -27.37 5.96
C SER A 130 -9.13 -26.48 5.14
N GLY A 131 -7.82 -26.72 5.22
CA GLY A 131 -6.82 -25.94 4.48
C GLY A 131 -6.64 -24.51 4.97
N PHE A 132 -7.05 -24.18 6.20
CA PHE A 132 -6.98 -22.85 6.82
C PHE A 132 -7.83 -21.75 6.14
N HIS A 133 -8.62 -22.10 5.13
CA HIS A 133 -9.42 -21.11 4.39
C HIS A 133 -10.86 -20.96 4.89
N SER A 134 -11.28 -21.85 5.75
CA SER A 134 -12.65 -21.85 6.29
C SER A 134 -12.64 -21.67 7.80
N SER A 135 -13.41 -20.68 8.27
CA SER A 135 -13.61 -20.46 9.69
C SER A 135 -14.29 -21.68 10.33
N GLN A 136 -13.86 -22.03 11.55
CA GLN A 136 -14.44 -23.09 12.37
C GLN A 136 -15.35 -22.48 13.42
N SER A 137 -16.44 -23.16 13.74
CA SER A 137 -17.34 -22.76 14.81
C SER A 137 -16.86 -23.17 16.21
N GLY A 138 -15.87 -24.05 16.28
CA GLY A 138 -15.26 -24.52 17.53
C GLY A 138 -13.82 -24.07 17.66
N GLN A 139 -13.30 -24.13 18.89
CA GLN A 139 -11.91 -23.81 19.20
C GLN A 139 -10.95 -24.78 18.51
N THR A 140 -9.85 -24.25 18.00
CA THR A 140 -8.76 -25.02 17.39
C THR A 140 -7.41 -24.43 17.80
N ASP A 141 -6.33 -25.16 17.56
CA ASP A 141 -4.97 -24.68 17.81
C ASP A 141 -4.46 -23.69 16.74
N TYR A 142 -5.35 -23.16 15.90
CA TYR A 142 -4.98 -22.24 14.85
C TYR A 142 -5.98 -21.10 14.74
N LYS A 143 -5.48 -19.88 14.78
CA LYS A 143 -6.25 -18.67 14.47
C LYS A 143 -5.79 -18.06 13.13
N SER A 144 -6.73 -17.75 12.27
CA SER A 144 -6.50 -16.93 11.07
C SER A 144 -6.77 -15.48 11.41
N VAL A 145 -5.80 -14.63 11.20
CA VAL A 145 -5.90 -13.20 11.42
C VAL A 145 -5.79 -12.50 10.08
N MET A 146 -6.87 -11.90 9.64
CA MET A 146 -6.93 -11.11 8.41
C MET A 146 -6.85 -9.62 8.75
N VAL A 147 -5.83 -8.96 8.25
CA VAL A 147 -5.61 -7.52 8.39
C VAL A 147 -5.86 -6.84 7.05
N LYS A 148 -6.72 -5.84 7.04
CA LYS A 148 -7.05 -5.06 5.85
C LYS A 148 -6.73 -3.59 6.09
N VAL A 149 -5.98 -2.98 5.18
CA VAL A 149 -5.70 -1.53 5.19
C VAL A 149 -6.30 -0.90 3.94
N SER A 150 -7.12 0.11 4.13
CA SER A 150 -7.85 0.81 3.07
C SER A 150 -7.45 2.28 2.98
N HIS A 151 -7.58 2.85 1.78
CA HIS A 151 -7.36 4.27 1.50
C HIS A 151 -8.33 4.72 0.39
N PRO A 152 -8.90 5.95 0.41
CA PRO A 152 -9.92 6.37 -0.54
C PRO A 152 -9.53 6.31 -2.02
N THR A 153 -8.25 6.49 -2.34
CA THR A 153 -7.75 6.56 -3.73
C THR A 153 -6.94 5.35 -4.17
N LEU A 154 -6.74 4.37 -3.28
CA LEU A 154 -5.99 3.14 -3.55
C LEU A 154 -6.88 1.92 -3.33
N SER A 155 -6.58 0.84 -4.04
CA SER A 155 -7.17 -0.46 -3.67
C SER A 155 -6.70 -0.87 -2.28
N ALA A 156 -7.60 -1.41 -1.48
CA ALA A 156 -7.23 -1.98 -0.19
C ALA A 156 -6.20 -3.10 -0.37
N ILE A 157 -5.31 -3.23 0.59
CA ILE A 157 -4.46 -4.41 0.73
C ILE A 157 -4.95 -5.23 1.92
N THR A 158 -4.86 -6.54 1.78
CA THR A 158 -5.27 -7.49 2.81
C THR A 158 -4.17 -8.55 2.91
N ASP A 159 -3.77 -8.87 4.12
CA ASP A 159 -2.91 -10.01 4.39
C ASP A 159 -3.56 -10.91 5.45
N THR A 160 -3.21 -12.18 5.42
CA THR A 160 -3.76 -13.18 6.32
C THR A 160 -2.64 -14.02 6.93
N MET A 161 -2.55 -13.97 8.25
CA MET A 161 -1.61 -14.74 9.03
C MET A 161 -2.32 -15.94 9.65
N ILE A 162 -1.65 -17.10 9.67
CA ILE A 162 -2.08 -18.24 10.48
C ILE A 162 -1.16 -18.31 11.69
N ILE A 163 -1.73 -18.28 12.88
CA ILE A 163 -1.01 -18.28 14.14
C ILE A 163 -1.45 -19.50 14.94
N SER A 164 -0.48 -20.16 15.58
CA SER A 164 -0.71 -21.26 16.50
C SER A 164 -0.08 -20.92 17.87
N PRO A 165 -0.55 -21.54 18.97
CA PRO A 165 0.11 -21.39 20.25
C PRO A 165 1.56 -21.86 20.13
N GLY A 166 2.48 -21.10 20.73
CA GLY A 166 3.89 -21.50 20.84
C GLY A 166 4.01 -22.79 21.67
N LEU A 167 5.05 -23.57 21.37
CA LEU A 167 5.43 -24.73 22.19
C LEU A 167 6.05 -24.29 23.50
#